data_1379a9c07dce6c9738d4b69e0dc11f62
#
_entry.id   1379a9c07dce6c9738d4b69e0dc11f62
#
_cell.length_a   1.000
_cell.length_b   1.000
_cell.length_c   1.000
_cell.angle_alpha   90.00
_cell.angle_beta   90.00
_cell.angle_gamma   90.00
#
_symmetry.space_group_name_H-M   'P 1'
#
loop_
_entity.id
_entity.type
_entity.pdbx_description
1 polymer ?
#
loop_
_entity_poly.entity_id
_entity_poly.type
_entity_poly.pdbx_seq_one_letter_code
_entity_poly.pdbx_strand_id
1 'polypeptide(L)'
;MELNASVIIEACRAGAEEAARLAPFLDDLDGWDGADCDTGSNGAATMAALEAAMDSLDPRAQLRDALEAAVETIIRRGLGHSGMALGAIFEAWAGALGDEPHVTPLALRRMLAASLTPVASSIEWSDALVEMLGGAVRELEDLGATLPEVEDVFSRFSSQAQIGLVEATNEATGRIDPGGAFIALVLACIDASMRGDAGILQSFTAMLADLAERHSRAPEAASPPPGRDFTVDIIVEGTQEDLDALLARLGGLGARLSYVGRVDLFGMGEWRLHVDTSAPLAAHPTSGQVIRFQVCDARPDAQIGIDELADEGLSHRGVRLLQRR
;
A
#
# COMPACT_ATOMS: atom_id res chain seq x y z
N MET A 1 -3.10 -25.74 -6.60
CA MET A 1 -2.75 -24.93 -7.82
C MET A 1 -1.39 -24.32 -7.59
N GLU A 2 -0.61 -24.05 -8.65
CA GLU A 2 0.72 -23.44 -8.51
C GLU A 2 0.56 -21.92 -8.44
N LEU A 3 1.21 -21.24 -7.46
CA LEU A 3 1.25 -19.79 -7.39
C LEU A 3 2.25 -19.27 -8.45
N ASN A 4 1.74 -18.64 -9.48
CA ASN A 4 2.47 -18.13 -10.65
C ASN A 4 1.90 -16.79 -11.13
N ALA A 5 2.41 -16.25 -12.23
CA ALA A 5 1.97 -14.97 -12.77
C ALA A 5 0.46 -14.93 -13.07
N SER A 6 -0.15 -16.04 -13.56
CA SER A 6 -1.58 -16.03 -13.88
C SER A 6 -2.45 -15.76 -12.66
N VAL A 7 -2.05 -16.24 -11.47
CA VAL A 7 -2.77 -15.97 -10.22
C VAL A 7 -2.71 -14.48 -9.88
N ILE A 8 -1.55 -13.84 -10.03
CA ILE A 8 -1.40 -12.41 -9.76
C ILE A 8 -2.19 -11.57 -10.77
N ILE A 9 -2.19 -11.96 -12.05
CA ILE A 9 -2.98 -11.29 -13.10
C ILE A 9 -4.47 -11.33 -12.75
N GLU A 10 -5.00 -12.50 -12.39
CA GLU A 10 -6.40 -12.67 -12.00
C GLU A 10 -6.71 -11.92 -10.70
N ALA A 11 -5.81 -11.96 -9.71
CA ALA A 11 -5.97 -11.24 -8.46
C ALA A 11 -5.98 -9.71 -8.65
N CYS A 12 -5.16 -9.18 -9.54
CA CYS A 12 -5.17 -7.75 -9.88
C CYS A 12 -6.48 -7.33 -10.55
N ARG A 13 -7.02 -8.18 -11.44
CA ARG A 13 -8.33 -7.92 -12.08
C ARG A 13 -9.47 -7.94 -11.07
N ALA A 14 -9.56 -8.98 -10.24
CA ALA A 14 -10.55 -9.05 -9.17
C ALA A 14 -10.38 -7.90 -8.16
N GLY A 15 -9.14 -7.58 -7.83
CA GLY A 15 -8.80 -6.48 -6.92
C GLY A 15 -9.18 -5.11 -7.46
N ALA A 16 -9.06 -4.86 -8.76
CA ALA A 16 -9.49 -3.60 -9.37
C ALA A 16 -11.01 -3.43 -9.28
N GLU A 17 -11.77 -4.48 -9.55
CA GLU A 17 -13.24 -4.47 -9.41
C GLU A 17 -13.68 -4.25 -7.96
N GLU A 18 -13.13 -5.03 -7.03
CA GLU A 18 -13.51 -4.98 -5.62
C GLU A 18 -13.04 -3.71 -4.93
N ALA A 19 -11.83 -3.22 -5.22
CA ALA A 19 -11.33 -1.96 -4.68
C ALA A 19 -12.18 -0.77 -5.16
N ALA A 20 -12.58 -0.74 -6.43
CA ALA A 20 -13.48 0.28 -6.96
C ALA A 20 -14.85 0.24 -6.25
N ARG A 21 -15.37 -0.95 -5.97
CA ARG A 21 -16.65 -1.13 -5.26
C ARG A 21 -16.56 -0.69 -3.80
N LEU A 22 -15.45 -0.95 -3.12
CA LEU A 22 -15.23 -0.63 -1.71
C LEU A 22 -14.65 0.78 -1.50
N ALA A 23 -14.25 1.49 -2.55
CA ALA A 23 -13.58 2.78 -2.41
C ALA A 23 -14.38 3.80 -1.57
N PRO A 24 -15.70 4.04 -1.78
CA PRO A 24 -16.45 4.99 -0.97
C PRO A 24 -16.48 4.59 0.51
N PHE A 25 -16.55 3.30 0.80
CA PHE A 25 -16.55 2.79 2.17
C PHE A 25 -15.20 2.99 2.86
N LEU A 26 -14.08 2.71 2.18
CA LEU A 26 -12.74 2.90 2.73
C LEU A 26 -12.39 4.39 2.88
N ASP A 27 -12.88 5.25 1.98
CA ASP A 27 -12.72 6.71 2.10
C ASP A 27 -13.49 7.24 3.33
N ASP A 28 -14.70 6.74 3.58
CA ASP A 28 -15.47 7.09 4.78
C ASP A 28 -14.76 6.67 6.07
N LEU A 29 -14.12 5.49 6.10
CA LEU A 29 -13.34 5.04 7.25
C LEU A 29 -12.12 5.92 7.52
N ASP A 30 -11.46 6.39 6.48
CA ASP A 30 -10.27 7.24 6.56
C ASP A 30 -10.56 8.60 7.20
N GLY A 31 -11.76 9.15 6.99
CA GLY A 31 -12.19 10.43 7.54
C GLY A 31 -12.25 10.52 9.06
N TRP A 32 -12.12 9.41 9.77
CA TRP A 32 -12.20 9.37 11.23
C TRP A 32 -10.98 9.95 11.94
N ASP A 33 -9.81 9.95 11.32
CA ASP A 33 -8.57 10.46 11.88
C ASP A 33 -8.18 11.86 11.37
N GLY A 34 -9.11 12.54 10.68
CA GLY A 34 -8.83 13.81 10.02
C GLY A 34 -7.87 13.64 8.86
N ALA A 35 -7.79 12.41 8.32
CA ALA A 35 -7.08 12.09 7.11
C ALA A 35 -7.82 12.66 5.89
N ASP A 36 -7.21 12.52 4.76
CA ASP A 36 -7.67 13.13 3.51
C ASP A 36 -8.80 12.38 2.80
N CYS A 37 -9.38 11.35 3.46
CA CYS A 37 -10.54 10.57 3.00
C CYS A 37 -10.37 9.98 1.60
N ASP A 38 -9.19 9.43 1.30
CA ASP A 38 -8.89 8.97 -0.05
C ASP A 38 -8.21 7.60 -0.14
N THR A 39 -8.08 6.88 0.99
CA THR A 39 -7.46 5.54 1.01
C THR A 39 -8.16 4.58 0.05
N GLY A 40 -9.49 4.59 -0.01
CA GLY A 40 -10.27 3.78 -0.94
C GLY A 40 -10.07 4.18 -2.39
N SER A 41 -10.17 5.47 -2.69
CA SER A 41 -9.95 6.02 -4.03
C SER A 41 -8.53 5.79 -4.52
N ASN A 42 -7.52 5.96 -3.66
CA ASN A 42 -6.12 5.68 -3.96
C ASN A 42 -5.88 4.18 -4.19
N GLY A 43 -6.49 3.32 -3.35
CA GLY A 43 -6.43 1.87 -3.50
C GLY A 43 -7.04 1.41 -4.83
N ALA A 44 -8.22 1.91 -5.18
CA ALA A 44 -8.90 1.61 -6.44
C ALA A 44 -8.07 2.05 -7.67
N ALA A 45 -7.51 3.25 -7.63
CA ALA A 45 -6.67 3.76 -8.72
C ALA A 45 -5.35 2.94 -8.84
N THR A 46 -4.77 2.52 -7.71
CA THR A 46 -3.57 1.66 -7.69
C THR A 46 -3.88 0.30 -8.29
N MET A 47 -5.00 -0.34 -7.90
CA MET A 47 -5.39 -1.64 -8.43
C MET A 47 -5.76 -1.58 -9.92
N ALA A 48 -6.43 -0.53 -10.39
CA ALA A 48 -6.70 -0.31 -11.81
C ALA A 48 -5.40 -0.14 -12.64
N ALA A 49 -4.39 0.52 -12.08
CA ALA A 49 -3.08 0.62 -12.72
C ALA A 49 -2.37 -0.74 -12.79
N LEU A 50 -2.48 -1.55 -11.73
CA LEU A 50 -1.94 -2.92 -11.69
C LEU A 50 -2.66 -3.83 -12.69
N GLU A 51 -3.99 -3.82 -12.75
CA GLU A 51 -4.76 -4.58 -13.75
C GLU A 51 -4.27 -4.26 -15.17
N ALA A 52 -4.22 -2.97 -15.54
CA ALA A 52 -3.77 -2.55 -16.85
C ALA A 52 -2.34 -2.98 -17.20
N ALA A 53 -1.45 -3.02 -16.20
CA ALA A 53 -0.08 -3.50 -16.42
C ALA A 53 -0.02 -5.03 -16.55
N MET A 54 -0.76 -5.74 -15.72
CA MET A 54 -0.81 -7.20 -15.72
C MET A 54 -1.45 -7.78 -17.00
N ASP A 55 -2.39 -7.09 -17.61
CA ASP A 55 -2.99 -7.52 -18.90
C ASP A 55 -1.96 -7.67 -20.03
N SER A 56 -0.81 -7.01 -19.92
CA SER A 56 0.30 -7.11 -20.89
C SER A 56 1.32 -8.20 -20.57
N LEU A 57 1.25 -8.80 -19.39
CA LEU A 57 2.21 -9.82 -18.92
C LEU A 57 1.84 -11.19 -19.48
N ASP A 58 2.86 -12.00 -19.86
CA ASP A 58 2.63 -13.41 -20.21
C ASP A 58 2.13 -14.18 -18.98
N PRO A 59 0.95 -14.83 -19.05
CA PRO A 59 0.44 -15.65 -17.95
C PRO A 59 1.36 -16.80 -17.54
N ARG A 60 2.33 -17.17 -18.38
CA ARG A 60 3.35 -18.21 -18.10
C ARG A 60 4.60 -17.64 -17.47
N ALA A 61 4.71 -16.32 -17.31
CA ALA A 61 5.82 -15.69 -16.60
C ALA A 61 5.92 -16.24 -15.16
N GLN A 62 7.10 -16.13 -14.57
CA GLN A 62 7.30 -16.54 -13.18
C GLN A 62 6.55 -15.58 -12.24
N LEU A 63 6.25 -16.06 -11.04
CA LEU A 63 5.65 -15.21 -10.00
C LEU A 63 6.50 -13.96 -9.74
N ARG A 64 7.81 -14.12 -9.69
CA ARG A 64 8.75 -13.01 -9.49
C ARG A 64 8.59 -11.92 -10.55
N ASP A 65 8.48 -12.30 -11.83
CA ASP A 65 8.30 -11.33 -12.92
C ASP A 65 7.00 -10.52 -12.75
N ALA A 66 5.93 -11.19 -12.30
CA ALA A 66 4.65 -10.52 -12.02
C ALA A 66 4.75 -9.54 -10.84
N LEU A 67 5.42 -9.94 -9.75
CA LEU A 67 5.64 -9.06 -8.59
C LEU A 67 6.53 -7.87 -8.96
N GLU A 68 7.59 -8.08 -9.74
CA GLU A 68 8.47 -7.01 -10.22
C GLU A 68 7.74 -6.02 -11.12
N ALA A 69 6.90 -6.51 -12.04
CA ALA A 69 6.05 -5.66 -12.87
C ALA A 69 5.02 -4.88 -12.05
N ALA A 70 4.47 -5.51 -11.00
CA ALA A 70 3.58 -4.83 -10.06
C ALA A 70 4.30 -3.71 -9.30
N VAL A 71 5.49 -3.96 -8.78
CA VAL A 71 6.31 -2.95 -8.09
C VAL A 71 6.64 -1.78 -9.02
N GLU A 72 7.11 -2.04 -10.25
CA GLU A 72 7.38 -0.99 -11.24
C GLU A 72 6.14 -0.14 -11.53
N THR A 73 4.97 -0.79 -11.63
CA THR A 73 3.70 -0.11 -11.83
C THR A 73 3.36 0.79 -10.64
N ILE A 74 3.53 0.30 -9.42
CA ILE A 74 3.25 1.08 -8.20
C ILE A 74 4.22 2.25 -8.07
N ILE A 75 5.51 2.09 -8.34
CA ILE A 75 6.48 3.20 -8.36
C ILE A 75 6.00 4.31 -9.29
N ARG A 76 5.49 3.97 -10.46
CA ARG A 76 5.07 4.97 -11.45
C ARG A 76 3.66 5.52 -11.24
N ARG A 77 2.73 4.72 -10.69
CA ARG A 77 1.29 5.01 -10.70
C ARG A 77 0.58 4.76 -9.36
N GLY A 78 1.21 4.09 -8.39
CA GLY A 78 0.61 3.84 -7.09
C GLY A 78 0.27 5.14 -6.38
N LEU A 79 -0.77 5.16 -5.56
CA LEU A 79 -1.24 6.34 -4.85
C LEU A 79 -1.41 6.05 -3.36
N GLY A 80 -1.18 7.08 -2.55
CA GLY A 80 -1.39 7.07 -1.10
C GLY A 80 -0.46 6.12 -0.34
N HIS A 81 -0.56 6.16 0.98
CA HIS A 81 0.21 5.28 1.87
C HIS A 81 -0.05 3.80 1.62
N SER A 82 -1.31 3.43 1.37
CA SER A 82 -1.72 2.03 1.15
C SER A 82 -1.13 1.46 -0.15
N GLY A 83 -1.05 2.28 -1.21
CA GLY A 83 -0.39 1.89 -2.46
C GLY A 83 1.11 1.69 -2.27
N MET A 84 1.78 2.58 -1.51
CA MET A 84 3.20 2.41 -1.18
C MET A 84 3.44 1.17 -0.32
N ALA A 85 2.55 0.89 0.64
CA ALA A 85 2.59 -0.30 1.47
C ALA A 85 2.50 -1.57 0.63
N LEU A 86 1.55 -1.65 -0.29
CA LEU A 86 1.41 -2.78 -1.22
C LEU A 86 2.67 -2.98 -2.06
N GLY A 87 3.21 -1.90 -2.61
CA GLY A 87 4.45 -1.95 -3.39
C GLY A 87 5.63 -2.46 -2.59
N ALA A 88 5.80 -2.00 -1.36
CA ALA A 88 6.86 -2.44 -0.47
C ALA A 88 6.73 -3.93 -0.09
N ILE A 89 5.50 -4.42 0.13
CA ILE A 89 5.22 -5.84 0.37
C ILE A 89 5.61 -6.66 -0.88
N PHE A 90 5.18 -6.25 -2.07
CA PHE A 90 5.50 -6.97 -3.31
C PHE A 90 6.98 -6.97 -3.62
N GLU A 91 7.71 -5.87 -3.35
CA GLU A 91 9.17 -5.82 -3.48
C GLU A 91 9.85 -6.80 -2.53
N ALA A 92 9.43 -6.83 -1.26
CA ALA A 92 9.93 -7.78 -0.29
C ALA A 92 9.66 -9.24 -0.70
N TRP A 93 8.48 -9.51 -1.26
CA TRP A 93 8.11 -10.84 -1.78
C TRP A 93 8.98 -11.25 -2.97
N ALA A 94 9.16 -10.36 -3.95
CA ALA A 94 10.02 -10.62 -5.11
C ALA A 94 11.46 -10.92 -4.69
N GLY A 95 11.99 -10.14 -3.73
CA GLY A 95 13.32 -10.35 -3.18
C GLY A 95 13.48 -11.68 -2.43
N ALA A 96 12.46 -12.09 -1.68
CA ALA A 96 12.48 -13.33 -0.90
C ALA A 96 12.33 -14.61 -1.75
N LEU A 97 11.69 -14.53 -2.92
CA LEU A 97 11.56 -15.67 -3.83
C LEU A 97 12.88 -16.09 -4.47
N GLY A 98 13.80 -15.14 -4.71
CA GLY A 98 15.02 -15.44 -5.42
C GLY A 98 14.74 -15.93 -6.86
N ASP A 99 15.61 -16.81 -7.37
CA ASP A 99 15.54 -17.34 -8.75
C ASP A 99 14.86 -18.73 -8.83
N GLU A 100 14.04 -19.08 -7.84
CA GLU A 100 13.36 -20.39 -7.82
C GLU A 100 12.26 -20.43 -8.90
N PRO A 101 12.29 -21.41 -9.84
CA PRO A 101 11.34 -21.45 -10.94
C PRO A 101 9.92 -21.87 -10.49
N HIS A 102 9.81 -22.50 -9.32
CA HIS A 102 8.55 -22.96 -8.75
C HIS A 102 8.46 -22.57 -7.29
N VAL A 103 7.31 -22.08 -6.90
CA VAL A 103 7.05 -21.70 -5.51
C VAL A 103 6.73 -22.96 -4.69
N THR A 104 7.68 -23.37 -3.87
CA THR A 104 7.45 -24.45 -2.88
C THR A 104 6.77 -23.87 -1.63
N PRO A 105 6.09 -24.70 -0.79
CA PRO A 105 5.53 -24.21 0.48
C PRO A 105 6.54 -23.51 1.38
N LEU A 106 7.79 -23.93 1.36
CA LEU A 106 8.87 -23.28 2.12
C LEU A 106 9.27 -21.92 1.52
N ALA A 107 9.38 -21.84 0.18
CA ALA A 107 9.65 -20.59 -0.51
C ALA A 107 8.50 -19.60 -0.28
N LEU A 108 7.25 -20.05 -0.35
CA LEU A 108 6.08 -19.24 -0.05
C LEU A 108 6.10 -18.72 1.39
N ARG A 109 6.40 -19.58 2.37
CA ARG A 109 6.52 -19.15 3.78
C ARG A 109 7.56 -18.06 3.97
N ARG A 110 8.74 -18.17 3.33
CA ARG A 110 9.78 -17.13 3.37
C ARG A 110 9.29 -15.84 2.72
N MET A 111 8.65 -15.95 1.56
CA MET A 111 8.07 -14.81 0.85
C MET A 111 7.07 -14.06 1.72
N LEU A 112 6.09 -14.76 2.28
CA LEU A 112 5.06 -14.14 3.12
C LEU A 112 5.62 -13.55 4.41
N ALA A 113 6.61 -14.21 5.03
CA ALA A 113 7.30 -13.67 6.20
C ALA A 113 8.05 -12.36 5.89
N ALA A 114 8.50 -12.17 4.66
CA ALA A 114 9.15 -10.94 4.23
C ALA A 114 8.19 -9.72 4.23
N SER A 115 6.87 -9.91 4.31
CA SER A 115 5.89 -8.81 4.45
C SER A 115 6.19 -7.90 5.63
N LEU A 116 6.85 -8.38 6.69
CA LEU A 116 7.23 -7.58 7.85
C LEU A 116 8.50 -6.74 7.64
N THR A 117 9.32 -7.06 6.64
CA THR A 117 10.58 -6.35 6.39
C THR A 117 10.38 -4.87 6.09
N PRO A 118 9.51 -4.47 5.15
CA PRO A 118 9.24 -3.06 4.92
C PRO A 118 8.57 -2.38 6.12
N VAL A 119 7.76 -3.11 6.88
CA VAL A 119 7.09 -2.61 8.08
C VAL A 119 8.09 -2.20 9.15
N ALA A 120 9.17 -2.98 9.32
CA ALA A 120 10.21 -2.68 10.30
C ALA A 120 11.14 -1.54 9.87
N SER A 121 11.23 -1.25 8.58
CA SER A 121 12.18 -0.28 7.99
C SER A 121 11.54 1.02 7.54
N SER A 122 10.23 1.06 7.31
CA SER A 122 9.53 2.27 6.87
C SER A 122 8.90 3.03 8.03
N ILE A 123 8.94 4.31 7.89
CA ILE A 123 8.49 5.29 8.88
C ILE A 123 6.96 5.36 8.82
N GLU A 124 6.26 4.85 9.83
CA GLU A 124 4.82 5.04 10.07
C GLU A 124 3.81 4.23 9.21
N TRP A 125 3.91 2.92 9.26
CA TRP A 125 2.74 2.09 9.01
C TRP A 125 1.80 2.15 10.22
N SER A 126 0.48 1.99 10.00
CA SER A 126 -0.43 1.93 11.13
C SER A 126 -0.10 0.73 12.01
N ASP A 127 -0.22 0.90 13.33
CA ASP A 127 -0.03 -0.21 14.28
C ASP A 127 -0.93 -1.39 13.93
N ALA A 128 -2.16 -1.11 13.45
CA ALA A 128 -3.12 -2.12 13.02
C ALA A 128 -2.61 -2.96 11.84
N LEU A 129 -1.99 -2.34 10.83
CA LEU A 129 -1.39 -3.08 9.71
C LEU A 129 -0.20 -3.93 10.16
N VAL A 130 0.63 -3.39 11.06
CA VAL A 130 1.78 -4.12 11.65
C VAL A 130 1.29 -5.34 12.42
N GLU A 131 0.28 -5.19 13.27
CA GLU A 131 -0.28 -6.28 14.06
C GLU A 131 -0.96 -7.33 13.19
N MET A 132 -1.73 -6.90 12.19
CA MET A 132 -2.39 -7.75 11.22
C MET A 132 -1.38 -8.66 10.49
N LEU A 133 -0.35 -8.10 9.88
CA LEU A 133 0.68 -8.85 9.17
C LEU A 133 1.55 -9.67 10.12
N GLY A 134 1.86 -9.12 11.29
CA GLY A 134 2.61 -9.83 12.33
C GLY A 134 1.89 -11.06 12.84
N GLY A 135 0.58 -10.99 13.03
CA GLY A 135 -0.27 -12.13 13.36
C GLY A 135 -0.25 -13.20 12.27
N ALA A 136 -0.40 -12.78 11.02
CA ALA A 136 -0.36 -13.69 9.87
C ALA A 136 0.99 -14.40 9.71
N VAL A 137 2.10 -13.71 9.96
CA VAL A 137 3.45 -14.30 9.92
C VAL A 137 3.67 -15.29 11.07
N ARG A 138 3.23 -14.96 12.29
CA ARG A 138 3.30 -15.89 13.43
C ARG A 138 2.54 -17.21 13.16
N GLU A 139 1.35 -17.12 12.55
CA GLU A 139 0.60 -18.33 12.15
C GLU A 139 1.42 -19.23 11.20
N LEU A 140 2.20 -18.63 10.29
CA LEU A 140 3.10 -19.40 9.42
C LEU A 140 4.26 -20.06 10.16
N GLU A 141 4.77 -19.46 11.23
CA GLU A 141 5.82 -20.03 12.07
C GLU A 141 5.32 -21.25 12.83
N ASP A 142 4.04 -21.23 13.25
CA ASP A 142 3.38 -22.31 13.98
C ASP A 142 3.05 -23.54 13.12
N LEU A 143 3.13 -23.45 11.78
CA LEU A 143 2.91 -24.57 10.87
C LEU A 143 3.93 -25.73 11.03
N GLY A 144 5.03 -25.52 11.73
CA GLY A 144 6.04 -26.53 11.98
C GLY A 144 6.86 -26.91 10.75
N ALA A 145 7.47 -28.12 10.80
CA ALA A 145 8.39 -28.58 9.75
C ALA A 145 7.68 -29.22 8.54
N THR A 146 6.48 -29.75 8.72
CA THR A 146 5.69 -30.34 7.62
C THR A 146 4.70 -29.30 7.15
N LEU A 147 5.05 -28.63 6.05
CA LEU A 147 4.18 -27.60 5.46
C LEU A 147 3.07 -28.25 4.63
N PRO A 148 1.86 -27.71 4.68
CA PRO A 148 0.77 -28.07 3.78
C PRO A 148 1.07 -27.63 2.33
N GLU A 149 0.12 -27.84 1.43
CA GLU A 149 0.22 -27.39 0.04
C GLU A 149 0.31 -25.86 -0.05
N VAL A 150 0.86 -25.34 -1.15
CA VAL A 150 1.11 -23.91 -1.37
C VAL A 150 -0.17 -23.08 -1.16
N GLU A 151 -1.30 -23.55 -1.70
CA GLU A 151 -2.59 -22.87 -1.57
C GLU A 151 -3.09 -22.80 -0.12
N ASP A 152 -2.82 -23.82 0.69
CA ASP A 152 -3.22 -23.84 2.10
C ASP A 152 -2.33 -22.93 2.97
N VAL A 153 -1.04 -22.84 2.64
CA VAL A 153 -0.13 -21.90 3.31
C VAL A 153 -0.58 -20.47 3.07
N PHE A 154 -0.89 -20.11 1.82
CA PHE A 154 -1.35 -18.77 1.48
C PHE A 154 -2.70 -18.45 2.10
N SER A 155 -3.66 -19.39 2.04
CA SER A 155 -5.00 -19.21 2.61
C SER A 155 -4.96 -18.98 4.12
N ARG A 156 -4.08 -19.69 4.84
CA ARG A 156 -3.88 -19.45 6.28
C ARG A 156 -3.34 -18.04 6.55
N PHE A 157 -2.37 -17.60 5.78
CA PHE A 157 -1.83 -16.24 5.90
C PHE A 157 -2.91 -15.19 5.63
N SER A 158 -3.66 -15.32 4.53
CA SER A 158 -4.75 -14.41 4.16
C SER A 158 -5.85 -14.39 5.22
N SER A 159 -6.29 -15.57 5.69
CA SER A 159 -7.32 -15.66 6.72
C SER A 159 -6.86 -15.06 8.05
N GLN A 160 -5.60 -15.31 8.46
CA GLN A 160 -5.08 -14.76 9.69
C GLN A 160 -4.88 -13.24 9.60
N ALA A 161 -4.52 -12.69 8.44
CA ALA A 161 -4.53 -11.25 8.22
C ALA A 161 -5.93 -10.65 8.41
N GLN A 162 -6.98 -11.30 7.91
CA GLN A 162 -8.36 -10.85 8.13
C GLN A 162 -8.75 -10.91 9.61
N ILE A 163 -8.37 -11.98 10.34
CA ILE A 163 -8.59 -12.09 11.79
C ILE A 163 -7.85 -10.96 12.51
N GLY A 164 -6.59 -10.70 12.18
CA GLY A 164 -5.79 -9.63 12.75
C GLY A 164 -6.41 -8.24 12.52
N LEU A 165 -7.01 -8.00 11.35
CA LEU A 165 -7.76 -6.77 11.09
C LEU A 165 -8.96 -6.62 12.04
N VAL A 166 -9.70 -7.71 12.28
CA VAL A 166 -10.83 -7.73 13.23
C VAL A 166 -10.35 -7.47 14.66
N GLU A 167 -9.27 -8.14 15.08
CA GLU A 167 -8.69 -7.99 16.41
C GLU A 167 -8.19 -6.56 16.63
N ALA A 168 -7.40 -6.01 15.71
CA ALA A 168 -6.92 -4.63 15.76
C ALA A 168 -8.08 -3.62 15.82
N THR A 169 -9.16 -3.85 15.06
CA THR A 169 -10.37 -3.02 15.09
C THR A 169 -11.01 -3.03 16.49
N ASN A 170 -11.12 -4.20 17.11
CA ASN A 170 -11.73 -4.32 18.43
C ASN A 170 -10.88 -3.69 19.54
N GLU A 171 -9.56 -3.77 19.45
CA GLU A 171 -8.61 -3.23 20.43
C GLU A 171 -8.44 -1.72 20.31
N ALA A 172 -8.40 -1.21 19.08
CA ALA A 172 -8.09 0.19 18.77
C ALA A 172 -9.30 1.12 18.77
N THR A 173 -10.24 1.05 19.67
CA THR A 173 -11.41 1.96 19.72
C THR A 173 -12.57 1.63 18.78
N GLY A 174 -12.59 0.46 18.18
CA GLY A 174 -13.63 0.05 17.24
C GLY A 174 -13.51 0.70 15.85
N ARG A 175 -12.32 1.14 15.46
CA ARG A 175 -12.06 1.74 14.15
C ARG A 175 -11.37 0.74 13.25
N ILE A 176 -11.95 0.51 12.08
CA ILE A 176 -11.29 -0.28 11.03
C ILE A 176 -10.18 0.58 10.42
N ASP A 177 -8.96 0.04 10.36
CA ASP A 177 -7.86 0.67 9.63
C ASP A 177 -8.10 0.52 8.11
N PRO A 178 -8.33 1.61 7.36
CA PRO A 178 -8.66 1.52 5.94
C PRO A 178 -7.50 0.97 5.10
N GLY A 179 -6.24 1.28 5.48
CA GLY A 179 -5.04 0.76 4.83
C GLY A 179 -4.90 -0.75 5.04
N GLY A 180 -5.08 -1.22 6.28
CA GLY A 180 -5.11 -2.65 6.61
C GLY A 180 -6.23 -3.38 5.88
N ALA A 181 -7.43 -2.79 5.80
CA ALA A 181 -8.55 -3.36 5.05
C ALA A 181 -8.24 -3.48 3.55
N PHE A 182 -7.58 -2.48 2.96
CA PHE A 182 -7.13 -2.54 1.56
C PHE A 182 -6.09 -3.65 1.33
N ILE A 183 -5.08 -3.78 2.18
CA ILE A 183 -4.09 -4.86 2.07
C ILE A 183 -4.75 -6.23 2.26
N ALA A 184 -5.64 -6.38 3.25
CA ALA A 184 -6.39 -7.63 3.45
C ALA A 184 -7.28 -7.99 2.24
N LEU A 185 -7.88 -7.00 1.57
CA LEU A 185 -8.60 -7.20 0.31
C LEU A 185 -7.68 -7.78 -0.77
N VAL A 186 -6.49 -7.22 -0.97
CA VAL A 186 -5.54 -7.73 -1.98
C VAL A 186 -5.13 -9.17 -1.67
N LEU A 187 -4.87 -9.48 -0.40
CA LEU A 187 -4.57 -10.87 0.02
C LEU A 187 -5.76 -11.80 -0.24
N ALA A 188 -6.99 -11.37 0.02
CA ALA A 188 -8.20 -12.15 -0.28
C ALA A 188 -8.38 -12.36 -1.79
N CYS A 189 -8.03 -11.38 -2.64
CA CYS A 189 -8.06 -11.52 -4.10
C CYS A 189 -7.06 -12.56 -4.60
N ILE A 190 -5.84 -12.59 -4.03
CA ILE A 190 -4.83 -13.60 -4.37
C ILE A 190 -5.30 -14.99 -3.94
N ASP A 191 -5.84 -15.14 -2.71
CA ASP A 191 -6.36 -16.41 -2.19
C ASP A 191 -7.53 -16.91 -3.04
N ALA A 192 -8.49 -16.05 -3.36
CA ALA A 192 -9.62 -16.39 -4.22
C ALA A 192 -9.18 -16.86 -5.61
N SER A 193 -8.19 -16.19 -6.21
CA SER A 193 -7.63 -16.56 -7.52
C SER A 193 -6.88 -17.89 -7.45
N MET A 194 -6.10 -18.13 -6.38
CA MET A 194 -5.41 -19.41 -6.18
C MET A 194 -6.37 -20.60 -6.04
N ARG A 195 -7.49 -20.40 -5.34
CA ARG A 195 -8.48 -21.47 -5.09
C ARG A 195 -9.55 -21.57 -6.17
N GLY A 196 -9.67 -20.57 -7.04
CA GLY A 196 -10.79 -20.44 -7.98
C GLY A 196 -12.12 -20.27 -7.24
N ASP A 197 -12.13 -19.64 -6.07
CA ASP A 197 -13.31 -19.52 -5.20
C ASP A 197 -13.63 -18.03 -4.90
N ALA A 198 -14.59 -17.49 -5.62
CA ALA A 198 -15.09 -16.14 -5.40
C ALA A 198 -15.84 -15.96 -4.06
N GLY A 199 -16.22 -17.04 -3.37
CA GLY A 199 -16.83 -17.01 -2.06
C GLY A 199 -15.93 -16.39 -0.99
N ILE A 200 -14.61 -16.46 -1.18
CA ILE A 200 -13.61 -15.82 -0.30
C ILE A 200 -13.82 -14.30 -0.28
N LEU A 201 -13.98 -13.66 -1.44
CA LEU A 201 -14.20 -12.22 -1.54
C LEU A 201 -15.57 -11.81 -0.96
N GLN A 202 -16.60 -12.63 -1.18
CA GLN A 202 -17.91 -12.40 -0.59
C GLN A 202 -17.85 -12.46 0.95
N SER A 203 -17.13 -13.44 1.49
CA SER A 203 -16.92 -13.58 2.94
C SER A 203 -16.15 -12.41 3.53
N PHE A 204 -15.09 -11.95 2.85
CA PHE A 204 -14.32 -10.77 3.26
C PHE A 204 -15.19 -9.51 3.28
N THR A 205 -15.98 -9.28 2.24
CA THR A 205 -16.88 -8.12 2.16
C THR A 205 -17.96 -8.17 3.27
N ALA A 206 -18.53 -9.35 3.52
CA ALA A 206 -19.51 -9.52 4.60
C ALA A 206 -18.88 -9.26 5.97
N MET A 207 -17.64 -9.70 6.19
CA MET A 207 -16.88 -9.41 7.41
C MET A 207 -16.68 -7.89 7.60
N LEU A 208 -16.27 -7.15 6.56
CA LEU A 208 -16.10 -5.70 6.64
C LEU A 208 -17.42 -4.99 6.95
N ALA A 209 -18.52 -5.41 6.32
CA ALA A 209 -19.85 -4.86 6.58
C ALA A 209 -20.29 -5.09 8.03
N ASP A 210 -20.10 -6.31 8.57
CA ASP A 210 -20.42 -6.65 9.95
C ASP A 210 -19.56 -5.84 10.97
N LEU A 211 -18.27 -5.64 10.67
CA LEU A 211 -17.41 -4.77 11.47
C LEU A 211 -17.91 -3.33 11.46
N ALA A 212 -18.26 -2.79 10.32
CA ALA A 212 -18.77 -1.43 10.19
C ALA A 212 -20.09 -1.24 10.95
N GLU A 213 -21.01 -2.19 10.88
CA GLU A 213 -22.29 -2.13 11.64
C GLU A 213 -22.08 -2.11 13.14
N ARG A 214 -21.10 -2.88 13.65
CA ARG A 214 -20.78 -2.92 15.09
C ARG A 214 -20.15 -1.64 15.61
N HIS A 215 -19.41 -0.96 14.77
CA HIS A 215 -18.55 0.15 15.13
C HIS A 215 -18.95 1.49 14.53
N SER A 216 -20.08 1.56 13.78
CA SER A 216 -20.57 2.78 13.16
C SER A 216 -21.09 3.78 14.20
N ARG A 217 -20.19 4.60 14.71
CA ARG A 217 -20.51 5.93 15.21
C ARG A 217 -20.24 6.93 14.08
N ALA A 218 -21.24 7.74 13.74
CA ALA A 218 -21.02 8.85 12.81
C ALA A 218 -19.80 9.67 13.28
N PRO A 219 -18.78 9.87 12.46
CA PRO A 219 -17.64 10.66 12.84
C PRO A 219 -18.10 12.10 13.11
N GLU A 220 -17.74 12.64 14.25
CA GLU A 220 -17.63 14.08 14.39
C GLU A 220 -16.51 14.47 13.42
N ALA A 221 -16.74 15.43 12.52
CA ALA A 221 -15.78 15.84 11.51
C ALA A 221 -14.43 16.16 12.21
N ALA A 222 -13.51 15.23 12.14
CA ALA A 222 -12.20 15.40 12.74
C ALA A 222 -11.38 16.32 11.83
N SER A 223 -10.77 17.34 12.42
CA SER A 223 -9.78 18.14 11.69
C SER A 223 -8.53 17.28 11.46
N PRO A 224 -7.84 17.44 10.32
CA PRO A 224 -6.58 16.74 10.09
C PRO A 224 -5.61 16.96 11.26
N PRO A 225 -4.80 15.95 11.61
CA PRO A 225 -3.79 16.12 12.64
C PRO A 225 -2.92 17.33 12.33
N PRO A 226 -2.57 18.16 13.33
CA PRO A 226 -1.73 19.32 13.10
C PRO A 226 -0.42 18.90 12.45
N GLY A 227 -0.03 19.60 11.38
CA GLY A 227 1.21 19.32 10.65
C GLY A 227 1.06 18.44 9.39
N ARG A 228 -0.18 18.11 8.97
CA ARG A 228 -0.47 17.28 7.80
C ARG A 228 -1.43 17.96 6.83
N ASP A 229 -1.20 19.24 6.56
CA ASP A 229 -2.09 20.03 5.71
C ASP A 229 -1.97 19.69 4.22
N PHE A 230 -0.86 19.09 3.83
CA PHE A 230 -0.56 18.75 2.44
C PHE A 230 -0.10 17.32 2.29
N THR A 231 -0.50 16.69 1.19
CA THR A 231 0.11 15.47 0.70
C THR A 231 1.05 15.78 -0.46
N VAL A 232 2.22 15.16 -0.48
CA VAL A 232 3.24 15.36 -1.51
C VAL A 232 3.62 14.01 -2.12
N ASP A 233 3.38 13.86 -3.42
CA ASP A 233 3.82 12.71 -4.19
C ASP A 233 5.12 13.02 -4.91
N ILE A 234 6.15 12.23 -4.65
CA ILE A 234 7.48 12.40 -5.22
C ILE A 234 7.86 11.13 -6.00
N ILE A 235 8.39 11.30 -7.22
CA ILE A 235 9.15 10.26 -7.90
C ILE A 235 10.55 10.83 -8.13
N VAL A 236 11.55 10.13 -7.61
CA VAL A 236 12.95 10.56 -7.70
C VAL A 236 13.82 9.39 -8.16
N GLU A 237 14.76 9.68 -9.05
CA GLU A 237 15.80 8.76 -9.49
C GLU A 237 17.15 9.24 -8.94
N GLY A 238 17.95 8.31 -8.41
CA GLY A 238 19.24 8.66 -7.80
C GLY A 238 19.95 7.45 -7.20
N THR A 239 20.87 7.70 -6.30
CA THR A 239 21.57 6.67 -5.53
C THR A 239 20.81 6.36 -4.23
N GLN A 240 21.14 5.24 -3.59
CA GLN A 240 20.63 4.94 -2.24
C GLN A 240 20.96 6.06 -1.24
N GLU A 241 22.15 6.68 -1.36
CA GLU A 241 22.56 7.80 -0.50
C GLU A 241 21.68 9.04 -0.70
N ASP A 242 21.23 9.32 -1.92
CA ASP A 242 20.28 10.39 -2.20
C ASP A 242 18.93 10.14 -1.52
N LEU A 243 18.44 8.91 -1.58
CA LEU A 243 17.22 8.51 -0.88
C LEU A 243 17.38 8.64 0.63
N ASP A 244 18.45 8.10 1.20
CA ASP A 244 18.71 8.13 2.65
C ASP A 244 18.76 9.56 3.18
N ALA A 245 19.40 10.47 2.43
CA ALA A 245 19.44 11.88 2.75
C ALA A 245 18.06 12.55 2.69
N LEU A 246 17.22 12.18 1.69
CA LEU A 246 15.86 12.65 1.58
C LEU A 246 15.00 12.15 2.75
N LEU A 247 15.06 10.86 3.08
CA LEU A 247 14.30 10.26 4.18
C LEU A 247 14.68 10.88 5.53
N ALA A 248 15.98 11.05 5.80
CA ALA A 248 16.45 11.70 7.02
C ALA A 248 15.92 13.13 7.17
N ARG A 249 15.87 13.88 6.07
CA ARG A 249 15.35 15.25 6.06
C ARG A 249 13.85 15.28 6.29
N LEU A 250 13.08 14.40 5.63
CA LEU A 250 11.63 14.30 5.80
C LEU A 250 11.26 13.88 7.21
N GLY A 251 11.98 12.92 7.79
CA GLY A 251 11.83 12.54 9.20
C GLY A 251 12.09 13.71 10.16
N GLY A 252 13.08 14.56 9.86
CA GLY A 252 13.37 15.77 10.64
C GLY A 252 12.27 16.84 10.59
N LEU A 253 11.39 16.78 9.59
CA LEU A 253 10.21 17.65 9.47
C LEU A 253 8.99 17.12 10.23
N GLY A 254 9.06 15.92 10.81
CA GLY A 254 7.90 15.24 11.42
C GLY A 254 6.84 14.84 10.38
N ALA A 255 7.24 14.69 9.12
CA ALA A 255 6.33 14.26 8.05
C ALA A 255 5.97 12.78 8.20
N ARG A 256 4.71 12.43 7.95
CA ARG A 256 4.33 11.03 7.74
C ARG A 256 4.78 10.63 6.35
N LEU A 257 5.40 9.46 6.23
CA LEU A 257 6.08 9.07 5.01
C LEU A 257 5.90 7.58 4.71
N SER A 258 5.55 7.27 3.48
CA SER A 258 5.65 5.92 2.91
C SER A 258 6.39 5.99 1.59
N TYR A 259 7.18 4.96 1.29
CA TYR A 259 7.89 4.89 0.02
C TYR A 259 8.03 3.46 -0.49
N VAL A 260 8.24 3.36 -1.79
CA VAL A 260 8.59 2.11 -2.49
C VAL A 260 9.59 2.45 -3.59
N GLY A 261 10.45 1.52 -3.87
CA GLY A 261 11.43 1.64 -4.94
C GLY A 261 12.52 0.59 -4.81
N ARG A 262 13.38 0.53 -5.80
CA ARG A 262 14.50 -0.41 -5.82
C ARG A 262 15.70 0.17 -6.54
N VAL A 263 16.83 -0.41 -6.21
CA VAL A 263 18.14 -0.07 -6.78
C VAL A 263 18.52 -1.11 -7.81
N ASP A 264 19.04 -0.69 -8.94
CA ASP A 264 19.60 -1.55 -9.97
C ASP A 264 21.00 -2.07 -9.59
N LEU A 265 21.57 -2.89 -10.46
CA LEU A 265 22.92 -3.45 -10.28
C LEU A 265 24.04 -2.40 -10.29
N PHE A 266 23.76 -1.19 -10.72
CA PHE A 266 24.72 -0.07 -10.78
C PHE A 266 24.58 0.88 -9.57
N GLY A 267 23.65 0.58 -8.64
CA GLY A 267 23.40 1.41 -7.48
C GLY A 267 22.51 2.60 -7.75
N MET A 268 21.86 2.66 -8.94
CA MET A 268 20.84 3.65 -9.26
C MET A 268 19.47 3.08 -8.97
N GLY A 269 18.59 3.91 -8.43
CA GLY A 269 17.23 3.51 -8.11
C GLY A 269 16.19 4.54 -8.52
N GLU A 270 14.96 4.07 -8.65
CA GLU A 270 13.77 4.91 -8.80
C GLU A 270 12.87 4.66 -7.59
N TRP A 271 12.49 5.72 -6.89
CA TRP A 271 11.63 5.66 -5.72
C TRP A 271 10.42 6.55 -5.87
N ARG A 272 9.31 6.03 -5.39
CA ARG A 272 8.12 6.83 -5.14
C ARG A 272 7.94 7.01 -3.65
N LEU A 273 7.68 8.26 -3.25
CA LEU A 273 7.38 8.63 -1.87
C LEU A 273 6.01 9.30 -1.82
N HIS A 274 5.25 9.00 -0.78
CA HIS A 274 4.03 9.70 -0.41
C HIS A 274 4.23 10.30 0.98
N VAL A 275 4.03 11.61 1.10
CA VAL A 275 4.47 12.39 2.26
C VAL A 275 3.36 13.31 2.72
N ASP A 276 2.92 13.18 3.99
CA ASP A 276 2.02 14.14 4.62
C ASP A 276 2.84 15.15 5.43
N THR A 277 2.66 16.43 5.15
CA THR A 277 3.47 17.48 5.78
C THR A 277 2.75 18.84 5.77
N SER A 278 3.09 19.71 6.72
CA SER A 278 2.72 21.14 6.69
C SER A 278 3.69 21.99 5.88
N ALA A 279 4.83 21.43 5.46
CA ALA A 279 5.89 22.16 4.77
C ALA A 279 6.22 21.51 3.40
N PRO A 280 5.30 21.58 2.41
CA PRO A 280 5.44 20.84 1.15
C PRO A 280 6.69 21.24 0.35
N LEU A 281 7.15 22.49 0.41
CA LEU A 281 8.40 22.91 -0.24
C LEU A 281 9.64 22.25 0.37
N ALA A 282 9.63 22.01 1.68
CA ALA A 282 10.73 21.34 2.35
C ALA A 282 10.82 19.86 1.97
N ALA A 283 9.75 19.27 1.43
CA ALA A 283 9.75 17.91 0.92
C ALA A 283 10.42 17.76 -0.45
N HIS A 284 10.69 18.86 -1.18
CA HIS A 284 11.32 18.78 -2.50
C HIS A 284 12.74 18.19 -2.41
N PRO A 285 13.08 17.13 -3.17
CA PRO A 285 14.42 16.54 -3.17
C PRO A 285 15.51 17.56 -3.48
N THR A 286 16.63 17.49 -2.78
CA THR A 286 17.78 18.38 -3.00
C THR A 286 18.90 17.72 -3.80
N SER A 287 18.84 16.40 -3.97
CA SER A 287 19.73 15.56 -4.77
C SER A 287 18.91 14.52 -5.54
N GLY A 288 19.53 13.85 -6.50
CA GLY A 288 18.84 12.97 -7.43
C GLY A 288 18.09 13.75 -8.52
N GLN A 289 17.52 13.03 -9.47
CA GLN A 289 16.67 13.56 -10.53
C GLN A 289 15.20 13.46 -10.12
N VAL A 290 14.54 14.59 -9.94
CA VAL A 290 13.11 14.64 -9.66
C VAL A 290 12.33 14.39 -10.95
N ILE A 291 11.67 13.24 -11.03
CA ILE A 291 10.81 12.87 -12.16
C ILE A 291 9.41 13.48 -11.97
N ARG A 292 8.93 13.47 -10.73
CA ARG A 292 7.61 14.01 -10.38
C ARG A 292 7.65 14.64 -8.99
N PHE A 293 7.03 15.78 -8.86
CA PHE A 293 6.75 16.42 -7.59
C PHE A 293 5.36 17.04 -7.65
N GLN A 294 4.44 16.54 -6.85
CA GLN A 294 3.04 16.94 -6.88
C GLN A 294 2.59 17.20 -5.45
N VAL A 295 1.95 18.34 -5.23
CA VAL A 295 1.40 18.75 -3.95
C VAL A 295 -0.12 18.79 -4.06
N CYS A 296 -0.81 18.18 -3.09
CA CYS A 296 -2.25 18.26 -2.90
C CYS A 296 -2.54 18.86 -1.53
N ASP A 297 -3.61 19.65 -1.43
CA ASP A 297 -4.14 20.05 -0.13
C ASP A 297 -4.94 18.92 0.47
N ALA A 298 -4.59 18.49 1.67
CA ALA A 298 -5.27 17.43 2.41
C ALA A 298 -6.48 17.95 3.21
N ARG A 299 -6.66 19.27 3.32
CA ARG A 299 -7.77 19.84 4.10
C ARG A 299 -9.08 19.76 3.32
N PRO A 300 -10.16 19.21 3.92
CA PRO A 300 -11.41 18.93 3.19
C PRO A 300 -12.13 20.18 2.68
N ASP A 301 -11.94 21.35 3.30
CA ASP A 301 -12.65 22.62 3.01
C ASP A 301 -11.72 23.73 2.52
N ALA A 302 -10.48 23.43 2.21
CA ALA A 302 -9.53 24.48 1.81
C ALA A 302 -9.82 24.94 0.38
N GLN A 303 -10.43 26.10 0.24
CA GLN A 303 -10.23 26.93 -0.93
C GLN A 303 -8.80 27.54 -0.82
N ILE A 304 -7.80 26.77 -1.21
CA ILE A 304 -6.49 27.38 -1.36
C ILE A 304 -6.59 28.34 -2.55
N GLY A 305 -6.44 29.62 -2.27
CA GLY A 305 -6.08 30.55 -3.30
C GLY A 305 -4.75 30.08 -3.91
N ILE A 306 -4.73 29.86 -5.21
CA ILE A 306 -3.50 29.62 -5.98
C ILE A 306 -2.41 30.63 -5.59
N ASP A 307 -2.79 31.78 -5.11
CA ASP A 307 -1.97 32.88 -4.65
C ASP A 307 -1.15 32.56 -3.38
N GLU A 308 -1.68 31.81 -2.40
CA GLU A 308 -0.93 31.43 -1.19
C GLU A 308 0.23 30.47 -1.49
N LEU A 309 0.00 29.52 -2.40
CA LEU A 309 1.04 28.58 -2.82
C LEU A 309 2.04 29.23 -3.81
N ALA A 310 1.60 30.23 -4.57
CA ALA A 310 2.47 31.00 -5.44
C ALA A 310 3.45 31.88 -4.63
N ASP A 311 3.01 32.44 -3.52
CA ASP A 311 3.86 33.23 -2.61
C ASP A 311 4.97 32.35 -1.98
N GLU A 312 4.74 31.03 -1.80
CA GLU A 312 5.77 30.10 -1.36
C GLU A 312 6.75 29.67 -2.50
N GLY A 313 6.59 30.18 -3.71
CA GLY A 313 7.47 29.93 -4.85
C GLY A 313 7.31 28.55 -5.48
N LEU A 314 6.22 27.84 -5.20
CA LEU A 314 5.92 26.53 -5.77
C LEU A 314 5.74 26.59 -7.29
N SER A 315 5.09 27.65 -7.80
CA SER A 315 4.84 27.85 -9.23
C SER A 315 6.12 27.98 -10.08
N HIS A 316 7.22 28.43 -9.47
CA HIS A 316 8.50 28.63 -10.17
C HIS A 316 9.38 27.39 -10.24
N ARG A 317 8.97 26.28 -9.59
CA ARG A 317 9.75 25.03 -9.51
C ARG A 317 9.18 23.86 -10.31
N GLY A 318 8.22 24.13 -11.21
CA GLY A 318 7.57 23.09 -12.01
C GLY A 318 6.64 22.19 -11.21
N VAL A 319 6.20 22.62 -10.02
CA VAL A 319 5.27 21.88 -9.18
C VAL A 319 3.89 21.93 -9.81
N ARG A 320 3.24 20.79 -9.93
CA ARG A 320 1.85 20.70 -10.38
C ARG A 320 0.94 20.70 -9.17
N LEU A 321 0.14 21.74 -9.03
CA LEU A 321 -0.90 21.84 -8.01
C LEU A 321 -2.17 21.17 -8.51
N LEU A 322 -2.73 20.25 -7.73
CA LEU A 322 -4.02 19.62 -7.98
C LEU A 322 -4.95 19.99 -6.84
N GLN A 323 -6.08 20.63 -7.18
CA GLN A 323 -7.18 20.73 -6.21
C GLN A 323 -7.93 19.40 -6.21
N ARG A 324 -8.18 18.84 -5.04
CA ARG A 324 -9.13 17.75 -4.89
C ARG A 324 -10.55 18.26 -5.19
N ARG A 325 -11.30 17.46 -5.92
CA ARG A 325 -12.72 17.70 -6.16
C ARG A 325 -13.55 16.93 -5.17
#